data_d3c00274b8159cef9fc80859bccf06e1
#
_entry.id   d3c00274b8159cef9fc80859bccf06e1
#
_cell.length_a   1.000
_cell.length_b   1.000
_cell.length_c   1.000
_cell.angle_alpha   90.00
_cell.angle_beta   90.00
_cell.angle_gamma   90.00
#
_symmetry.space_group_name_H-M   'P 1'
#
loop_
_entity.id
_entity.type
_entity.pdbx_description
1 polymer ?
#
loop_
_entity_poly.entity_id
_entity_poly.type
_entity_poly.pdbx_seq_one_letter_code
_entity_poly.pdbx_strand_id
1 'polypeptide(L)'
;KMLYDTHKIEYINYQIYLNLFDTFKNDFNVDNIIYIKTDPDICYNRILKRARNGENNISLDYLQLCDTYHNNMVDILECDKIVLNGNVDIYENVSQLNDWICQIHQIIKQ
;
A
#
# COMPACT_ATOMS: atom_id res chain seq x y z
N LYS A 1 8.96 8.75 -3.84
CA LYS A 1 9.52 8.66 -5.20
C LYS A 1 8.47 8.93 -6.29
N MET A 2 7.28 8.33 -6.21
CA MET A 2 6.22 8.52 -7.20
C MET A 2 5.92 10.00 -7.48
N LEU A 3 5.77 10.83 -6.45
CA LEU A 3 5.49 12.26 -6.60
C LEU A 3 6.61 12.99 -7.34
N TYR A 4 7.86 12.61 -7.12
CA TYR A 4 8.98 13.17 -7.86
C TYR A 4 8.98 12.71 -9.30
N ASP A 5 8.81 11.41 -9.55
CA ASP A 5 8.81 10.84 -10.91
C ASP A 5 7.67 11.40 -11.77
N THR A 6 6.55 11.77 -11.15
CA THR A 6 5.40 12.37 -11.84
C THR A 6 5.42 13.90 -11.86
N HIS A 7 6.53 14.51 -11.48
CA HIS A 7 6.73 15.97 -11.45
C HIS A 7 5.77 16.72 -10.52
N LYS A 8 5.29 16.06 -9.45
CA LYS A 8 4.42 16.68 -8.44
C LYS A 8 5.19 17.41 -7.36
N ILE A 9 6.45 17.05 -7.15
CA ILE A 9 7.37 17.74 -6.23
C ILE A 9 8.70 18.00 -6.94
N GLU A 10 9.37 19.07 -6.54
CA GLU A 10 10.67 19.45 -7.08
C GLU A 10 11.77 18.54 -6.54
N TYR A 11 12.87 18.44 -7.29
CA TYR A 11 14.02 17.61 -6.92
C TYR A 11 14.58 17.98 -5.55
N ILE A 12 14.69 19.26 -5.23
CA ILE A 12 15.21 19.73 -3.94
C ILE A 12 14.34 19.25 -2.78
N ASN A 13 13.01 19.35 -2.94
CA ASN A 13 12.06 18.89 -1.94
C ASN A 13 12.14 17.38 -1.75
N TYR A 14 12.32 16.63 -2.84
CA TYR A 14 12.52 15.20 -2.79
C TYR A 14 13.79 14.82 -2.03
N GLN A 15 14.90 15.53 -2.26
CA GLN A 15 16.16 15.31 -1.56
C GLN A 15 16.05 15.61 -0.07
N ILE A 16 15.36 16.69 0.30
CA ILE A 16 15.11 17.02 1.72
C ILE A 16 14.28 15.91 2.38
N TYR A 17 13.28 15.41 1.71
CA TYR A 17 12.45 14.31 2.20
C TYR A 17 13.28 13.04 2.45
N LEU A 18 14.14 12.67 1.50
CA LEU A 18 15.02 11.51 1.64
C LEU A 18 16.00 11.67 2.82
N ASN A 19 16.57 12.86 2.99
CA ASN A 19 17.50 13.14 4.09
C ASN A 19 16.79 13.04 5.44
N LEU A 20 15.57 13.55 5.58
CA LEU A 20 14.77 13.40 6.78
C LEU A 20 14.48 11.93 7.08
N PHE A 21 14.11 11.18 6.06
CA PHE A 21 13.86 9.75 6.21
C PHE A 21 15.11 9.01 6.69
N ASP A 22 16.26 9.26 6.07
CA ASP A 22 17.53 8.62 6.44
C ASP A 22 17.95 8.97 7.87
N THR A 23 17.70 10.21 8.31
CA THR A 23 18.06 10.68 9.65
C THR A 23 17.26 9.95 10.72
N PHE A 24 15.97 9.71 10.49
CA PHE A 24 15.07 9.16 11.51
C PHE A 24 14.68 7.69 11.30
N LYS A 25 15.12 7.06 10.21
CA LYS A 25 14.70 5.68 9.89
C LYS A 25 15.05 4.66 10.96
N ASN A 26 16.15 4.87 11.70
CA ASN A 26 16.58 3.97 12.76
C ASN A 26 15.78 4.12 14.05
N ASP A 27 15.06 5.23 14.22
CA ASP A 27 14.19 5.47 15.37
C ASP A 27 12.85 4.74 15.23
N PHE A 28 12.47 4.38 14.01
CA PHE A 28 11.19 3.76 13.69
C PHE A 28 11.42 2.51 12.83
N ASN A 29 11.96 1.46 13.45
CA ASN A 29 12.18 0.21 12.74
C ASN A 29 10.87 -0.51 12.46
N VAL A 30 10.71 -0.96 11.22
CA VAL A 30 9.57 -1.76 10.80
C VAL A 30 9.99 -3.23 10.85
N ASP A 31 9.40 -3.99 11.75
CA ASP A 31 9.73 -5.41 11.91
C ASP A 31 8.98 -6.29 10.93
N ASN A 32 7.71 -5.95 10.65
CA ASN A 32 6.84 -6.75 9.79
C ASN A 32 5.98 -5.83 8.92
N ILE A 33 5.67 -6.31 7.72
CA ILE A 33 4.76 -5.63 6.81
C ILE A 33 3.59 -6.54 6.47
N ILE A 34 2.39 -6.01 6.59
CA ILE A 34 1.17 -6.64 6.13
C ILE A 34 0.69 -5.85 4.92
N TYR A 35 0.76 -6.47 3.74
CA TYR A 35 0.39 -5.83 2.50
C TYR A 35 -0.90 -6.44 1.96
N ILE A 36 -1.97 -5.67 1.94
CA ILE A 36 -3.24 -6.09 1.35
C ILE A 36 -3.20 -5.69 -0.12
N LYS A 37 -2.91 -6.66 -0.98
CA LYS A 37 -2.77 -6.42 -2.41
C LYS A 37 -4.11 -6.57 -3.10
N THR A 38 -4.56 -5.49 -3.74
CA THR A 38 -5.81 -5.45 -4.52
C THR A 38 -5.49 -4.94 -5.92
N ASP A 39 -6.04 -5.60 -6.94
CA ASP A 39 -5.83 -5.17 -8.32
C ASP A 39 -6.43 -3.77 -8.55
N PRO A 40 -5.77 -2.93 -9.38
CA PRO A 40 -6.25 -1.57 -9.64
C PRO A 40 -7.69 -1.50 -10.18
N ASP A 41 -8.08 -2.44 -11.02
CA ASP A 41 -9.44 -2.51 -11.58
C ASP A 41 -10.47 -2.69 -10.48
N ILE A 42 -10.19 -3.55 -9.50
CA ILE A 42 -11.08 -3.82 -8.37
C ILE A 42 -11.14 -2.61 -7.45
N CYS A 43 -10.00 -1.95 -7.21
CA CYS A 43 -9.95 -0.70 -6.44
C CYS A 43 -10.81 0.38 -7.11
N TYR A 44 -10.70 0.52 -8.42
CA TYR A 44 -11.47 1.49 -9.18
C TYR A 44 -12.98 1.25 -9.06
N ASN A 45 -13.41 0.01 -9.22
CA ASN A 45 -14.81 -0.36 -9.08
C ASN A 45 -15.34 -0.10 -7.67
N ARG A 46 -14.53 -0.38 -6.64
CA ARG A 46 -14.90 -0.12 -5.25
C ARG A 46 -15.03 1.38 -4.97
N ILE A 47 -14.17 2.20 -5.55
CA ILE A 47 -14.26 3.67 -5.44
C ILE A 47 -15.56 4.18 -6.05
N LEU A 48 -15.91 3.70 -7.26
CA LEU A 48 -17.14 4.07 -7.92
C LEU A 48 -18.39 3.65 -7.10
N LYS A 49 -18.36 2.46 -6.55
CA LYS A 49 -19.46 1.95 -5.71
C LYS A 49 -19.63 2.75 -4.42
N ARG A 50 -18.51 3.18 -3.81
CA ARG A 50 -18.53 3.96 -2.58
C ARG A 50 -19.02 5.38 -2.80
N ALA A 51 -18.76 5.96 -3.95
CA ALA A 51 -19.25 7.27 -4.42
C ALA A 51 -19.01 8.42 -3.44
N ARG A 52 -17.84 8.48 -2.80
CA ARG A 52 -17.47 9.59 -1.92
C ARG A 52 -17.21 10.87 -2.72
N ASN A 53 -17.59 12.02 -2.15
CA ASN A 53 -17.27 13.33 -2.72
C ASN A 53 -15.74 13.52 -2.76
N GLY A 54 -15.23 14.02 -3.90
CA GLY A 54 -13.81 14.26 -4.08
C GLY A 54 -13.02 13.07 -4.65
N GLU A 55 -13.61 11.89 -4.72
CA GLU A 55 -12.96 10.70 -5.30
C GLU A 55 -13.28 10.50 -6.79
N ASN A 56 -14.21 11.29 -7.36
CA ASN A 56 -14.63 11.17 -8.77
C ASN A 56 -13.48 11.38 -9.76
N ASN A 57 -12.42 12.07 -9.34
CA ASN A 57 -11.28 12.41 -10.19
C ASN A 57 -10.15 11.37 -10.13
N ILE A 58 -10.31 10.30 -9.35
CA ILE A 58 -9.32 9.24 -9.27
C ILE A 58 -9.45 8.34 -10.49
N SER A 59 -8.42 8.36 -11.37
CA SER A 59 -8.41 7.58 -12.59
C SER A 59 -7.85 6.18 -12.36
N LEU A 60 -8.19 5.25 -13.26
CA LEU A 60 -7.60 3.91 -13.27
C LEU A 60 -6.09 3.97 -13.49
N ASP A 61 -5.61 4.87 -14.37
CA ASP A 61 -4.18 5.03 -14.62
C ASP A 61 -3.42 5.43 -13.36
N TYR A 62 -3.99 6.31 -12.55
CA TYR A 62 -3.40 6.70 -11.27
C TYR A 62 -3.31 5.50 -10.31
N LEU A 63 -4.36 4.69 -10.24
CA LEU A 63 -4.37 3.49 -9.40
C LEU A 63 -3.36 2.45 -9.86
N GLN A 64 -3.20 2.27 -11.17
CA GLN A 64 -2.17 1.38 -11.73
C GLN A 64 -0.77 1.86 -11.37
N LEU A 65 -0.53 3.16 -11.43
CA LEU A 65 0.74 3.76 -11.04
C LEU A 65 1.03 3.54 -9.55
N CYS A 66 0.04 3.75 -8.69
CA CYS A 66 0.16 3.50 -7.25
C CYS A 66 0.48 2.02 -6.97
N ASP A 67 -0.18 1.11 -7.67
CA ASP A 67 0.04 -0.33 -7.53
C ASP A 67 1.49 -0.69 -7.86
N THR A 68 2.02 -0.15 -8.96
CA THR A 68 3.41 -0.39 -9.37
C THR A 68 4.40 0.08 -8.29
N TYR A 69 4.23 1.29 -7.76
CA TYR A 69 5.12 1.83 -6.73
C TYR A 69 5.00 1.07 -5.41
N HIS A 70 3.80 0.67 -5.00
CA HIS A 70 3.60 -0.13 -3.79
C HIS A 70 4.25 -1.51 -3.91
N ASN A 71 4.07 -2.20 -5.05
CA ASN A 71 4.70 -3.50 -5.28
C ASN A 71 6.23 -3.40 -5.23
N ASN A 72 6.80 -2.37 -5.86
CA ASN A 72 8.24 -2.14 -5.85
C ASN A 72 8.74 -1.84 -4.43
N MET A 73 8.00 -1.05 -3.66
CA MET A 73 8.36 -0.73 -2.28
C MET A 73 8.38 -2.00 -1.42
N VAL A 74 7.36 -2.84 -1.53
CA VAL A 74 7.26 -4.08 -0.76
C VAL A 74 8.40 -5.04 -1.13
N ASP A 75 8.77 -5.12 -2.41
CA ASP A 75 9.86 -5.99 -2.87
C ASP A 75 11.23 -5.55 -2.34
N ILE A 76 11.45 -4.25 -2.19
CA ILE A 76 12.74 -3.69 -1.73
C ILE A 76 12.92 -3.86 -0.22
N LEU A 77 11.85 -3.86 0.57
CA LEU A 77 11.93 -3.91 2.02
C LEU A 77 12.44 -5.26 2.51
N GLU A 78 13.38 -5.24 3.44
CA GLU A 78 14.09 -6.43 3.94
C GLU A 78 13.47 -7.03 5.21
N CYS A 79 12.27 -6.62 5.59
CA CYS A 79 11.56 -7.16 6.75
C CYS A 79 10.64 -8.31 6.36
N ASP A 80 10.13 -9.03 7.38
CA ASP A 80 9.14 -10.08 7.16
C ASP A 80 7.85 -9.50 6.58
N LYS A 81 7.31 -10.18 5.58
CA LYS A 81 6.16 -9.70 4.82
C LYS A 81 5.06 -10.74 4.75
N ILE A 82 3.81 -10.29 4.88
CA ILE A 82 2.64 -11.07 4.52
C ILE A 82 1.89 -10.31 3.42
N VAL A 83 1.58 -11.00 2.33
CA VAL A 83 0.74 -10.46 1.26
C VAL A 83 -0.63 -11.12 1.36
N LEU A 84 -1.66 -10.30 1.59
CA LEU A 84 -3.04 -10.75 1.67
C LEU A 84 -3.77 -10.41 0.38
N ASN A 85 -4.66 -11.30 -0.06
CA ASN A 85 -5.44 -11.10 -1.27
C ASN A 85 -6.62 -10.16 -1.02
N GLY A 86 -6.43 -8.87 -1.34
CA GLY A 86 -7.46 -7.86 -1.17
C GLY A 86 -8.56 -7.87 -2.23
N ASN A 87 -8.45 -8.74 -3.25
CA ASN A 87 -9.49 -8.86 -4.28
C ASN A 87 -10.76 -9.51 -3.74
N VAL A 88 -10.65 -10.24 -2.63
CA VAL A 88 -11.79 -10.92 -2.01
C VAL A 88 -12.60 -9.94 -1.17
N ASP A 89 -13.92 -9.97 -1.30
CA ASP A 89 -14.83 -9.20 -0.47
C ASP A 89 -14.99 -9.90 0.88
N ILE A 90 -14.42 -9.33 1.94
CA ILE A 90 -14.46 -9.92 3.28
C ILE A 90 -15.85 -9.91 3.91
N TYR A 91 -16.75 -9.03 3.45
CA TYR A 91 -18.14 -9.00 3.93
C TYR A 91 -18.95 -10.18 3.40
N GLU A 92 -18.63 -10.63 2.17
CA GLU A 92 -19.27 -11.80 1.56
C GLU A 92 -18.54 -13.10 1.90
N ASN A 93 -17.26 -13.02 2.31
CA ASN A 93 -16.43 -14.18 2.58
C ASN A 93 -15.73 -14.04 3.95
N VAL A 94 -16.47 -14.35 5.00
CA VAL A 94 -15.99 -14.23 6.39
C VAL A 94 -14.85 -15.21 6.69
N SER A 95 -14.82 -16.37 6.02
CA SER A 95 -13.72 -17.35 6.20
C SER A 95 -12.38 -16.76 5.76
N GLN A 96 -12.36 -15.95 4.70
CA GLN A 96 -11.13 -15.27 4.27
C GLN A 96 -10.66 -14.27 5.31
N LEU A 97 -11.55 -13.54 5.95
CA LEU A 97 -11.20 -12.63 7.04
C LEU A 97 -10.56 -13.38 8.21
N ASN A 98 -11.10 -14.51 8.57
CA ASN A 98 -10.57 -15.36 9.64
C ASN A 98 -9.16 -15.87 9.29
N ASP A 99 -8.93 -16.27 8.04
CA ASP A 99 -7.60 -16.67 7.57
C ASP A 99 -6.59 -15.51 7.67
N TRP A 100 -6.98 -14.31 7.31
CA TRP A 100 -6.13 -13.13 7.43
C TRP A 100 -5.76 -12.87 8.90
N ILE A 101 -6.74 -12.94 9.79
CA ILE A 101 -6.52 -12.75 11.23
C ILE A 101 -5.53 -13.79 11.76
N CYS A 102 -5.67 -15.05 11.36
CA CYS A 102 -4.76 -16.11 11.76
C CYS A 102 -3.32 -15.86 11.26
N GLN A 103 -3.16 -15.48 10.01
CA GLN A 103 -1.85 -15.18 9.43
C GLN A 103 -1.17 -14.00 10.14
N ILE A 104 -1.92 -12.93 10.37
CA ILE A 104 -1.41 -11.75 11.08
C ILE A 104 -1.00 -12.13 12.51
N HIS A 105 -1.80 -12.93 13.18
CA HIS A 105 -1.53 -13.36 14.55
C HIS A 105 -0.25 -14.18 14.62
N GLN A 106 0.00 -15.03 13.65
CA GLN A 106 1.23 -15.84 13.59
C GLN A 106 2.48 -14.98 13.44
N ILE A 107 2.45 -13.94 12.60
CA ILE A 107 3.62 -13.09 12.38
C ILE A 107 3.90 -12.20 13.60
N ILE A 108 2.88 -11.74 14.31
CA ILE A 108 3.05 -10.90 15.50
C ILE A 108 3.66 -11.69 16.66
N LYS A 109 3.35 -12.98 16.77
CA LYS A 109 3.86 -13.85 17.84
C LYS A 109 5.34 -14.23 17.66
N GLN A 110 5.89 -14.06 16.48
CA GLN A 110 7.31 -14.32 16.24
C GLN A 110 8.15 -13.15 16.77
#